data_6c53f3fb53e2a580770382d5d18002e2
#
_entry.id   6c53f3fb53e2a580770382d5d18002e2
#
_cell.length_a   1.000
_cell.length_b   1.000
_cell.length_c   1.000
_cell.angle_alpha   90.00
_cell.angle_beta   90.00
_cell.angle_gamma   90.00
#
_symmetry.space_group_name_H-M   'P 1'
#
loop_
_entity.id
_entity.type
_entity.pdbx_description
1 polymer ?
#
loop_
_entity_poly.entity_id
_entity_poly.type
_entity_poly.pdbx_seq_one_letter_code
_entity_poly.pdbx_strand_id
1 'polypeptide(L)'
;MLRIIMIPLLILLLFLLFKSCIQKKNQYADVDATQPEMDVQLLDVNPYSRPGTTIDHVNGIVVHYTANPGSTAQDNRDYFNGLKDSHETSASSNFVIGLEGEIIQCIPTWEMAYASNDRNADTISIECCHPDENGKFTDATYRSLVQLTAWLCAKYDLTADQV
;
A
#
# COMPACT_ATOMS: atom_id res chain seq x y z
N MET A 1 1.37 -33.35 -46.29
CA MET A 1 0.12 -32.93 -45.66
C MET A 1 0.26 -32.38 -44.25
N LEU A 2 1.45 -31.86 -43.85
CA LEU A 2 1.69 -31.42 -42.44
C LEU A 2 1.78 -29.89 -42.26
N ARG A 3 1.67 -29.10 -43.35
CA ARG A 3 1.85 -27.63 -43.25
C ARG A 3 0.60 -26.78 -42.95
N ILE A 4 -0.58 -27.37 -43.00
CA ILE A 4 -1.84 -26.61 -42.86
C ILE A 4 -2.33 -26.48 -41.41
N ILE A 5 -1.83 -27.34 -40.49
CA ILE A 5 -2.32 -27.36 -39.08
C ILE A 5 -1.55 -26.40 -38.16
N MET A 6 -0.31 -26.04 -38.51
CA MET A 6 0.51 -25.18 -37.64
C MET A 6 0.11 -23.68 -37.61
N ILE A 7 -0.41 -23.17 -38.73
CA ILE A 7 -0.79 -21.74 -38.81
C ILE A 7 -1.99 -21.38 -37.91
N PRO A 8 -3.09 -22.15 -37.89
CA PRO A 8 -4.21 -21.84 -37.00
C PRO A 8 -3.88 -22.02 -35.51
N LEU A 9 -2.98 -22.97 -35.16
CA LEU A 9 -2.55 -23.17 -33.78
C LEU A 9 -1.69 -22.00 -33.28
N LEU A 10 -0.80 -21.47 -34.11
CA LEU A 10 0.04 -20.32 -33.80
C LEU A 10 -0.79 -19.05 -33.66
N ILE A 11 -1.78 -18.85 -34.52
CA ILE A 11 -2.73 -17.71 -34.44
C ILE A 11 -3.56 -17.81 -33.16
N LEU A 12 -4.04 -19.00 -32.80
CA LEU A 12 -4.79 -19.23 -31.55
C LEU A 12 -3.93 -18.93 -30.32
N LEU A 13 -2.66 -19.37 -30.33
CA LEU A 13 -1.71 -19.11 -29.23
C LEU A 13 -1.42 -17.61 -29.08
N LEU A 14 -1.21 -16.90 -30.19
CA LEU A 14 -1.03 -15.45 -30.21
C LEU A 14 -2.28 -14.71 -29.72
N PHE A 15 -3.49 -15.20 -30.05
CA PHE A 15 -4.75 -14.64 -29.58
C PHE A 15 -4.96 -14.86 -28.09
N LEU A 16 -4.55 -16.02 -27.54
CA LEU A 16 -4.59 -16.30 -26.11
C LEU A 16 -3.58 -15.47 -25.33
N LEU A 17 -2.36 -15.29 -25.86
CA LEU A 17 -1.35 -14.42 -25.27
C LEU A 17 -1.77 -12.96 -25.31
N PHE A 18 -2.41 -12.51 -26.41
CA PHE A 18 -2.92 -11.13 -26.54
C PHE A 18 -4.09 -10.88 -25.58
N LYS A 19 -5.03 -11.83 -25.43
CA LYS A 19 -6.10 -11.75 -24.41
C LYS A 19 -5.55 -11.71 -22.98
N SER A 20 -4.54 -12.54 -22.66
CA SER A 20 -3.89 -12.55 -21.36
C SER A 20 -3.15 -11.23 -21.06
N CYS A 21 -2.53 -10.64 -22.08
CA CYS A 21 -1.86 -9.34 -21.97
C CYS A 21 -2.85 -8.17 -21.78
N ILE A 22 -4.00 -8.21 -22.49
CA ILE A 22 -5.09 -7.24 -22.34
C ILE A 22 -5.75 -7.37 -20.96
N GLN A 23 -5.97 -8.60 -20.48
CA GLN A 23 -6.55 -8.83 -19.14
C GLN A 23 -5.64 -8.30 -18.03
N LYS A 24 -4.31 -8.50 -18.12
CA LYS A 24 -3.36 -7.92 -17.16
C LYS A 24 -3.32 -6.39 -17.21
N LYS A 25 -3.48 -5.79 -18.39
CA LYS A 25 -3.43 -4.33 -18.56
C LYS A 25 -4.66 -3.62 -17.98
N ASN A 26 -5.78 -4.32 -17.83
CA ASN A 26 -7.05 -3.78 -17.34
C ASN A 26 -7.41 -4.23 -15.91
N GLN A 27 -6.51 -4.91 -15.20
CA GLN A 27 -6.82 -5.44 -13.85
C GLN A 27 -7.26 -4.35 -12.85
N TYR A 28 -6.81 -3.10 -13.05
CA TYR A 28 -7.11 -1.95 -12.20
C TYR A 28 -7.72 -0.78 -13.00
N ALA A 29 -8.36 -1.08 -14.13
CA ALA A 29 -8.96 -0.04 -14.99
C ALA A 29 -10.16 0.68 -14.34
N ASP A 30 -10.70 0.12 -13.28
CA ASP A 30 -11.79 0.65 -12.47
C ASP A 30 -11.30 1.41 -11.21
N VAL A 31 -9.99 1.43 -10.96
CA VAL A 31 -9.41 2.24 -9.88
C VAL A 31 -9.37 3.68 -10.33
N ASP A 32 -10.04 4.53 -9.58
CA ASP A 32 -10.00 5.98 -9.75
C ASP A 32 -9.24 6.65 -8.59
N ALA A 33 -9.12 7.97 -8.63
CA ALA A 33 -8.42 8.74 -7.59
C ALA A 33 -9.35 9.20 -6.46
N THR A 34 -10.49 8.54 -6.26
CA THR A 34 -11.38 8.84 -5.13
C THR A 34 -10.82 8.28 -3.82
N GLN A 35 -11.16 8.92 -2.72
CA GLN A 35 -10.76 8.45 -1.40
C GLN A 35 -11.37 7.07 -1.14
N PRO A 36 -10.55 6.03 -0.85
CA PRO A 36 -11.07 4.73 -0.46
C PRO A 36 -11.79 4.79 0.89
N GLU A 37 -12.68 3.85 1.12
CA GLU A 37 -13.21 3.60 2.46
C GLU A 37 -12.06 3.20 3.38
N MET A 38 -12.00 3.79 4.58
CA MET A 38 -10.95 3.52 5.56
C MET A 38 -11.48 3.70 6.97
N ASP A 39 -10.95 2.92 7.89
CA ASP A 39 -11.19 3.08 9.33
C ASP A 39 -10.15 4.06 9.91
N VAL A 40 -10.62 5.15 10.50
CA VAL A 40 -9.74 6.19 11.08
C VAL A 40 -9.53 5.88 12.56
N GLN A 41 -8.42 5.23 12.87
CA GLN A 41 -8.01 4.84 14.22
C GLN A 41 -6.69 5.52 14.60
N LEU A 42 -6.71 6.84 14.76
CA LEU A 42 -5.49 7.59 15.03
C LEU A 42 -4.78 7.12 16.29
N LEU A 43 -3.46 7.02 16.23
CA LEU A 43 -2.61 6.76 17.38
C LEU A 43 -2.69 7.93 18.37
N ASP A 44 -2.49 7.65 19.63
CA ASP A 44 -2.30 8.69 20.63
C ASP A 44 -1.01 9.49 20.32
N VAL A 45 -1.04 10.80 20.53
CA VAL A 45 0.17 11.64 20.34
C VAL A 45 1.20 11.27 21.41
N ASN A 46 2.38 10.84 20.96
CA ASN A 46 3.49 10.43 21.83
C ASN A 46 4.81 10.46 21.04
N PRO A 47 5.98 10.50 21.72
CA PRO A 47 7.27 10.62 21.06
C PRO A 47 7.75 9.37 20.33
N TYR A 48 7.10 8.20 20.51
CA TYR A 48 7.57 6.92 19.98
C TYR A 48 6.87 6.50 18.68
N SER A 49 5.61 6.89 18.47
CA SER A 49 4.88 6.48 17.27
C SER A 49 4.10 7.61 16.57
N ARG A 50 3.68 8.65 17.28
CA ARG A 50 3.00 9.82 16.70
C ARG A 50 3.47 11.10 17.36
N PRO A 51 4.56 11.71 16.87
CA PRO A 51 5.13 12.93 17.50
C PRO A 51 4.24 14.16 17.36
N GLY A 52 3.23 14.14 16.50
CA GLY A 52 2.39 15.31 16.21
C GLY A 52 3.11 16.39 15.39
N THR A 53 4.26 16.06 14.80
CA THR A 53 5.01 16.96 13.94
C THR A 53 4.35 17.06 12.57
N THR A 54 4.09 18.27 12.11
CA THR A 54 3.50 18.50 10.79
C THR A 54 4.50 18.31 9.66
N ILE A 55 4.01 17.84 8.51
CA ILE A 55 4.73 17.80 7.23
C ILE A 55 4.36 19.07 6.45
N ASP A 56 5.35 19.87 6.06
CA ASP A 56 5.12 21.09 5.29
C ASP A 56 4.73 20.79 3.84
N HIS A 57 5.40 19.79 3.22
CA HIS A 57 5.14 19.36 1.86
C HIS A 57 5.27 17.83 1.77
N VAL A 58 4.30 17.17 1.15
CA VAL A 58 4.39 15.74 0.81
C VAL A 58 5.05 15.63 -0.55
N ASN A 59 6.25 15.04 -0.59
CA ASN A 59 7.05 14.86 -1.79
C ASN A 59 7.07 13.41 -2.29
N GLY A 60 6.40 12.49 -1.60
CA GLY A 60 6.31 11.11 -2.02
C GLY A 60 5.50 10.21 -1.10
N ILE A 61 5.34 8.98 -1.55
CA ILE A 61 4.70 7.90 -0.81
C ILE A 61 5.72 6.78 -0.67
N VAL A 62 5.88 6.22 0.53
CA VAL A 62 6.74 5.05 0.74
C VAL A 62 5.89 3.86 1.13
N VAL A 63 5.99 2.80 0.33
CA VAL A 63 5.28 1.54 0.57
C VAL A 63 6.22 0.56 1.24
N HIS A 64 5.78 0.04 2.37
CA HIS A 64 6.45 -0.99 3.15
C HIS A 64 5.59 -2.26 3.23
N TYR A 65 6.19 -3.35 3.66
CA TYR A 65 5.50 -4.53 4.14
C TYR A 65 5.81 -4.71 5.63
N THR A 66 4.85 -5.21 6.39
CA THR A 66 4.93 -5.25 7.87
C THR A 66 6.06 -6.13 8.42
N ALA A 67 6.67 -6.98 7.60
CA ALA A 67 7.66 -8.00 8.00
C ALA A 67 7.17 -8.90 9.17
N ASN A 68 5.86 -8.99 9.35
CA ASN A 68 5.17 -9.78 10.38
C ASN A 68 4.08 -10.63 9.72
N PRO A 69 4.45 -11.79 9.13
CA PRO A 69 3.54 -12.63 8.35
C PRO A 69 2.28 -13.01 9.11
N GLY A 70 1.12 -12.85 8.47
CA GLY A 70 -0.18 -13.21 9.04
C GLY A 70 -0.76 -12.22 10.04
N SER A 71 -0.06 -11.12 10.37
CA SER A 71 -0.59 -10.06 11.21
C SER A 71 -1.72 -9.30 10.49
N THR A 72 -2.70 -8.82 11.25
CA THR A 72 -3.78 -7.99 10.74
C THR A 72 -3.40 -6.51 10.74
N ALA A 73 -4.19 -5.67 10.04
CA ALA A 73 -4.02 -4.22 10.11
C ALA A 73 -4.21 -3.70 11.54
N GLN A 74 -5.15 -4.31 12.29
CA GLN A 74 -5.40 -3.96 13.69
C GLN A 74 -4.20 -4.29 14.59
N ASP A 75 -3.58 -5.48 14.44
CA ASP A 75 -2.41 -5.86 15.23
C ASP A 75 -1.26 -4.85 15.05
N ASN A 76 -1.00 -4.44 13.82
CA ASN A 76 0.05 -3.47 13.51
C ASN A 76 -0.28 -2.07 14.04
N ARG A 77 -1.53 -1.61 13.90
CA ARG A 77 -1.99 -0.35 14.49
C ARG A 77 -1.84 -0.35 16.01
N ASP A 78 -2.22 -1.44 16.68
CA ASP A 78 -2.17 -1.56 18.13
C ASP A 78 -0.73 -1.69 18.63
N TYR A 79 0.14 -2.38 17.88
CA TYR A 79 1.58 -2.36 18.12
C TYR A 79 2.13 -0.92 18.10
N PHE A 80 1.85 -0.15 17.06
CA PHE A 80 2.30 1.24 17.00
C PHE A 80 1.78 2.08 18.18
N ASN A 81 0.51 1.92 18.55
CA ASN A 81 -0.04 2.67 19.69
C ASN A 81 0.55 2.21 21.03
N GLY A 82 0.91 0.94 21.16
CA GLY A 82 1.54 0.37 22.35
C GLY A 82 2.96 0.87 22.61
N LEU A 83 3.65 1.40 21.58
CA LEU A 83 4.99 1.95 21.74
C LEU A 83 5.06 3.15 22.68
N LYS A 84 3.95 3.86 22.88
CA LYS A 84 3.84 4.92 23.90
C LYS A 84 4.08 4.41 25.33
N ASP A 85 3.79 3.14 25.56
CA ASP A 85 3.87 2.50 26.89
C ASP A 85 5.14 1.63 27.01
N SER A 86 5.51 0.90 25.94
CA SER A 86 6.69 0.00 25.95
C SER A 86 8.02 0.74 25.79
N HIS A 87 8.05 1.81 25.02
CA HIS A 87 9.24 2.60 24.69
C HIS A 87 10.38 1.80 24.04
N GLU A 88 10.09 0.62 23.47
CA GLU A 88 11.11 -0.31 22.95
C GLU A 88 11.76 0.18 21.65
N THR A 89 11.04 0.97 20.86
CA THR A 89 11.50 1.54 19.59
C THR A 89 10.65 2.73 19.19
N SER A 90 11.03 3.39 18.09
CA SER A 90 10.18 4.38 17.43
C SER A 90 9.78 3.87 16.05
N ALA A 91 8.50 3.59 15.86
CA ALA A 91 7.95 3.10 14.59
C ALA A 91 6.47 3.47 14.45
N SER A 92 6.04 3.76 13.23
CA SER A 92 4.64 3.96 12.87
C SER A 92 4.47 4.07 11.36
N SER A 93 3.22 4.13 10.90
CA SER A 93 2.87 4.44 9.52
C SER A 93 1.63 5.33 9.47
N ASN A 94 1.45 6.09 8.39
CA ASN A 94 0.21 6.83 8.21
C ASN A 94 -0.96 5.89 7.95
N PHE A 95 -0.73 4.81 7.20
CA PHE A 95 -1.74 3.82 6.87
C PHE A 95 -1.21 2.40 7.07
N VAL A 96 -2.11 1.49 7.44
CA VAL A 96 -1.90 0.04 7.39
C VAL A 96 -2.98 -0.57 6.54
N ILE A 97 -2.60 -1.46 5.60
CA ILE A 97 -3.53 -2.22 4.77
C ILE A 97 -3.47 -3.69 5.18
N GLY A 98 -4.60 -4.25 5.56
CA GLY A 98 -4.73 -5.62 6.03
C GLY A 98 -4.82 -6.66 4.92
N LEU A 99 -4.93 -7.93 5.32
CA LEU A 99 -4.95 -9.08 4.42
C LEU A 99 -6.20 -9.16 3.54
N GLU A 100 -7.33 -8.64 4.03
CA GLU A 100 -8.61 -8.57 3.31
C GLU A 100 -8.78 -7.23 2.56
N GLY A 101 -7.74 -6.38 2.57
CA GLY A 101 -7.73 -5.08 1.90
C GLY A 101 -8.34 -3.95 2.72
N GLU A 102 -8.67 -4.18 3.99
CA GLU A 102 -9.10 -3.13 4.91
C GLU A 102 -7.97 -2.11 5.11
N ILE A 103 -8.32 -0.82 5.18
CA ILE A 103 -7.37 0.26 5.37
C ILE A 103 -7.61 0.90 6.74
N ILE A 104 -6.59 0.95 7.58
CA ILE A 104 -6.60 1.72 8.83
C ILE A 104 -5.72 2.95 8.67
N GLN A 105 -6.27 4.14 8.93
CA GLN A 105 -5.49 5.37 9.05
C GLN A 105 -5.03 5.54 10.50
N CYS A 106 -3.72 5.44 10.71
CA CYS A 106 -3.07 5.54 12.02
C CYS A 106 -2.59 6.96 12.35
N ILE A 107 -2.17 7.72 11.34
CA ILE A 107 -1.65 9.09 11.48
C ILE A 107 -2.26 9.96 10.36
N PRO A 108 -2.67 11.21 10.66
CA PRO A 108 -3.13 12.13 9.63
C PRO A 108 -2.07 12.34 8.53
N THR A 109 -2.50 12.53 7.30
CA THR A 109 -1.58 12.70 6.16
C THR A 109 -0.74 13.99 6.19
N TRP A 110 -1.04 14.90 7.11
CA TRP A 110 -0.26 16.12 7.37
C TRP A 110 0.67 16.01 8.58
N GLU A 111 0.74 14.81 9.20
CA GLU A 111 1.64 14.53 10.33
C GLU A 111 2.67 13.47 9.93
N MET A 112 3.87 13.63 10.46
CA MET A 112 5.01 12.73 10.27
C MET A 112 4.79 11.38 10.96
N ALA A 113 5.08 10.30 10.25
CA ALA A 113 5.21 8.95 10.80
C ALA A 113 6.69 8.53 10.90
N TYR A 114 7.00 7.56 11.74
CA TYR A 114 8.35 6.99 11.86
C TYR A 114 8.47 5.70 11.04
N ALA A 115 8.61 5.81 9.73
CA ALA A 115 8.65 4.68 8.80
C ALA A 115 9.86 4.68 7.86
N SER A 116 10.33 5.86 7.44
CA SER A 116 11.20 6.01 6.27
C SER A 116 12.46 6.82 6.56
N ASN A 117 12.92 6.83 7.81
CA ASN A 117 14.14 7.54 8.27
C ASN A 117 14.17 9.02 7.81
N ASP A 118 15.13 9.39 6.99
CA ASP A 118 15.32 10.77 6.53
C ASP A 118 14.13 11.28 5.69
N ARG A 119 13.30 10.37 5.16
CA ARG A 119 12.10 10.70 4.40
C ARG A 119 10.84 10.83 5.24
N ASN A 120 10.91 10.64 6.57
CA ASN A 120 9.76 10.82 7.47
C ASN A 120 9.15 12.23 7.38
N ALA A 121 9.98 13.25 7.17
CA ALA A 121 9.57 14.64 7.17
C ALA A 121 8.86 15.10 5.89
N ASP A 122 8.85 14.28 4.82
CA ASP A 122 8.33 14.68 3.51
C ASP A 122 7.57 13.57 2.77
N THR A 123 7.29 12.42 3.42
CA THR A 123 6.55 11.34 2.78
C THR A 123 5.39 10.83 3.62
N ILE A 124 4.41 10.23 2.93
CA ILE A 124 3.36 9.42 3.54
C ILE A 124 3.78 7.97 3.47
N SER A 125 3.65 7.24 4.56
CA SER A 125 3.98 5.82 4.62
C SER A 125 2.73 4.94 4.63
N ILE A 126 2.84 3.78 3.95
CA ILE A 126 1.82 2.74 3.89
C ILE A 126 2.48 1.42 4.25
N GLU A 127 2.03 0.78 5.31
CA GLU A 127 2.40 -0.58 5.68
C GLU A 127 1.40 -1.58 5.15
N CYS A 128 1.86 -2.61 4.43
CA CYS A 128 1.02 -3.64 3.86
C CYS A 128 1.23 -4.97 4.58
N CYS A 129 0.15 -5.56 5.09
CA CYS A 129 0.16 -6.90 5.65
C CYS A 129 0.36 -7.94 4.54
N HIS A 130 0.99 -9.06 4.89
CA HIS A 130 1.22 -10.18 3.99
C HIS A 130 1.00 -11.52 4.73
N PRO A 131 0.50 -12.57 4.02
CA PRO A 131 0.05 -13.79 4.70
C PRO A 131 1.19 -14.70 5.17
N ASP A 132 2.36 -14.66 4.51
CA ASP A 132 3.46 -15.59 4.75
C ASP A 132 4.85 -14.96 4.53
N GLU A 133 5.90 -15.73 4.79
CA GLU A 133 7.30 -15.30 4.77
C GLU A 133 7.81 -14.82 3.40
N ASN A 134 7.09 -15.06 2.31
CA ASN A 134 7.53 -14.61 0.98
C ASN A 134 7.26 -13.11 0.73
N GLY A 135 6.52 -12.45 1.63
CA GLY A 135 6.23 -11.02 1.57
C GLY A 135 5.26 -10.62 0.45
N LYS A 136 4.64 -11.59 -0.23
CA LYS A 136 3.69 -11.31 -1.31
C LYS A 136 2.35 -10.88 -0.72
N PHE A 137 1.84 -9.74 -1.19
CA PHE A 137 0.51 -9.26 -0.80
C PHE A 137 -0.61 -10.13 -1.37
N THR A 138 -1.73 -10.18 -0.67
CA THR A 138 -2.97 -10.72 -1.25
C THR A 138 -3.46 -9.82 -2.39
N ASP A 139 -4.33 -10.35 -3.25
CA ASP A 139 -4.95 -9.53 -4.30
C ASP A 139 -5.80 -8.38 -3.69
N ALA A 140 -6.42 -8.62 -2.53
CA ALA A 140 -7.19 -7.60 -1.81
C ALA A 140 -6.28 -6.50 -1.25
N THR A 141 -5.19 -6.84 -0.54
CA THR A 141 -4.19 -5.88 -0.05
C THR A 141 -3.63 -5.05 -1.20
N TYR A 142 -3.25 -5.70 -2.31
CA TYR A 142 -2.66 -5.00 -3.45
C TYR A 142 -3.66 -4.07 -4.16
N ARG A 143 -4.93 -4.48 -4.28
CA ARG A 143 -5.99 -3.62 -4.84
C ARG A 143 -6.20 -2.37 -3.99
N SER A 144 -6.28 -2.52 -2.67
CA SER A 144 -6.41 -1.39 -1.74
C SER A 144 -5.19 -0.48 -1.77
N LEU A 145 -3.98 -1.04 -1.90
CA LEU A 145 -2.75 -0.28 -2.07
C LEU A 145 -2.81 0.60 -3.33
N VAL A 146 -3.22 0.04 -4.47
CA VAL A 146 -3.35 0.79 -5.73
C VAL A 146 -4.38 1.92 -5.59
N GLN A 147 -5.54 1.65 -4.98
CA GLN A 147 -6.59 2.65 -4.76
C GLN A 147 -6.13 3.78 -3.82
N LEU A 148 -5.52 3.43 -2.68
CA LEU A 148 -5.02 4.40 -1.71
C LEU A 148 -3.93 5.27 -2.31
N THR A 149 -2.98 4.66 -3.03
CA THR A 149 -1.88 5.37 -3.69
C THR A 149 -2.39 6.32 -4.78
N ALA A 150 -3.35 5.88 -5.61
CA ALA A 150 -3.96 6.74 -6.63
C ALA A 150 -4.63 7.98 -6.02
N TRP A 151 -5.40 7.80 -4.93
CA TRP A 151 -6.00 8.92 -4.21
C TRP A 151 -4.94 9.86 -3.60
N LEU A 152 -3.90 9.34 -2.96
CA LEU A 152 -2.83 10.15 -2.37
C LEU A 152 -2.05 10.93 -3.44
N CYS A 153 -1.74 10.30 -4.58
CA CYS A 153 -1.10 10.98 -5.70
C CYS A 153 -1.95 12.15 -6.21
N ALA A 154 -3.26 11.94 -6.40
CA ALA A 154 -4.16 13.02 -6.81
C ALA A 154 -4.29 14.13 -5.75
N LYS A 155 -4.31 13.77 -4.46
CA LYS A 155 -4.44 14.72 -3.35
C LYS A 155 -3.23 15.64 -3.21
N TYR A 156 -2.02 15.13 -3.47
CA TYR A 156 -0.76 15.82 -3.26
C TYR A 156 -0.02 16.19 -4.55
N ASP A 157 -0.68 16.05 -5.70
CA ASP A 157 -0.12 16.33 -7.03
C ASP A 157 1.19 15.56 -7.30
N LEU A 158 1.21 14.28 -6.91
CA LEU A 158 2.36 13.39 -7.10
C LEU A 158 2.21 12.58 -8.38
N THR A 159 3.36 12.21 -8.95
CA THR A 159 3.45 11.27 -10.08
C THR A 159 3.86 9.88 -9.60
N ALA A 160 3.76 8.87 -10.48
CA ALA A 160 4.14 7.50 -10.16
C ALA A 160 5.64 7.35 -9.78
N ASP A 161 6.50 8.28 -10.20
CA ASP A 161 7.93 8.28 -9.87
C ASP A 161 8.21 8.70 -8.41
N GLN A 162 7.18 9.14 -7.70
CA GLN A 162 7.26 9.57 -6.30
C GLN A 162 6.63 8.53 -5.33
N VAL A 163 6.40 7.30 -5.83
CA VAL A 163 5.87 6.17 -5.07
C VAL A 163 6.93 5.08 -4.91
#